data_9e28b5ef70d06bc53c60c6f513101554
#
_entry.id   9e28b5ef70d06bc53c60c6f513101554
#
_cell.length_a   1.000
_cell.length_b   1.000
_cell.length_c   1.000
_cell.angle_alpha   90.00
_cell.angle_beta   90.00
_cell.angle_gamma   90.00
#
_symmetry.space_group_name_H-M   'P 1'
#
loop_
_entity.id
_entity.type
_entity.pdbx_description
1 polymer ?
#
loop_
_entity_poly.entity_id
_entity_poly.type
_entity_poly.pdbx_seq_one_letter_code
_entity_poly.pdbx_strand_id
1 'polypeptide(L)'
;MEYQNTDHTFAVCAYKESPYLESCIKSLVNQKVKSNIIVCTSTPCEVIENMAKKYDIPYYVREGKSDICDDWNFSVACTKTNYVTVAHQDDVYNEHYVEELLKHIPDEKMSIFIADYLPLKGGKAGKRDI
;
A
#
# COMPACT_ATOMS: atom_id res chain seq x y z
N MET A 1 -16.80 3.58 18.18
CA MET A 1 -16.97 4.17 16.87
C MET A 1 -16.15 3.36 15.86
N GLU A 2 -16.85 2.67 15.00
CA GLU A 2 -16.15 1.98 13.92
C GLU A 2 -15.66 3.02 12.94
N TYR A 3 -14.35 3.15 12.83
CA TYR A 3 -13.77 3.88 11.73
C TYR A 3 -13.99 3.06 10.48
N GLN A 4 -15.07 3.35 9.78
CA GLN A 4 -15.18 2.87 8.43
C GLN A 4 -14.12 3.59 7.62
N ASN A 5 -13.24 2.82 7.10
CA ASN A 5 -12.07 3.26 6.42
C ASN A 5 -12.33 3.75 5.03
N THR A 6 -13.17 4.76 4.94
CA THR A 6 -13.50 5.40 3.67
C THR A 6 -12.54 6.53 3.33
N ASP A 7 -11.68 6.91 4.28
CA ASP A 7 -10.86 8.11 4.13
C ASP A 7 -9.38 7.84 3.88
N HIS A 8 -9.00 6.58 3.84
CA HIS A 8 -7.62 6.15 3.60
C HIS A 8 -7.55 5.08 2.52
N THR A 9 -6.52 5.13 1.70
CA THR A 9 -6.26 4.14 0.65
C THR A 9 -4.81 3.70 0.70
N PHE A 10 -4.57 2.40 0.58
CA PHE A 10 -3.25 1.87 0.23
C PHE A 10 -3.12 1.87 -1.29
N ALA A 11 -2.19 2.63 -1.81
CA ALA A 11 -1.87 2.63 -3.24
C ALA A 11 -0.62 1.78 -3.45
N VAL A 12 -0.81 0.55 -3.89
CA VAL A 12 0.30 -0.39 -4.12
C VAL A 12 0.96 -0.05 -5.45
N CYS A 13 2.22 0.34 -5.40
CA CYS A 13 3.03 0.57 -6.59
C CYS A 13 3.72 -0.73 -6.97
N ALA A 14 3.22 -1.39 -8.00
CA ALA A 14 3.77 -2.64 -8.49
C ALA A 14 4.71 -2.39 -9.68
N TYR A 15 5.84 -3.06 -9.68
CA TYR A 15 6.86 -2.94 -10.72
C TYR A 15 7.32 -4.31 -11.15
N LYS A 16 7.02 -4.67 -12.41
CA LYS A 16 7.37 -5.97 -12.98
C LYS A 16 6.91 -7.14 -12.11
N GLU A 17 7.38 -8.34 -12.40
CA GLU A 17 7.12 -9.50 -11.56
C GLU A 17 7.89 -9.39 -10.24
N SER A 18 7.19 -9.54 -9.12
CA SER A 18 7.84 -9.57 -7.80
C SER A 18 7.30 -10.75 -7.01
N PRO A 19 8.19 -11.58 -6.42
CA PRO A 19 7.75 -12.67 -5.56
C PRO A 19 7.16 -12.19 -4.25
N TYR A 20 7.30 -10.90 -3.93
CA TYR A 20 6.83 -10.33 -2.67
C TYR A 20 5.47 -9.65 -2.77
N LEU A 21 4.96 -9.44 -3.99
CA LEU A 21 3.72 -8.69 -4.21
C LEU A 21 2.54 -9.29 -3.45
N GLU A 22 2.38 -10.60 -3.48
CA GLU A 22 1.25 -11.24 -2.79
C GLU A 22 1.33 -11.07 -1.28
N SER A 23 2.52 -11.20 -0.69
CA SER A 23 2.70 -10.98 0.74
C SER A 23 2.36 -9.55 1.15
N CYS A 24 2.74 -8.58 0.32
CA CYS A 24 2.36 -7.19 0.52
C CYS A 24 0.84 -7.04 0.52
N ILE A 25 0.17 -7.50 -0.51
CA ILE A 25 -1.29 -7.39 -0.65
C ILE A 25 -2.00 -8.09 0.50
N LYS A 26 -1.58 -9.30 0.87
CA LYS A 26 -2.15 -10.02 2.00
C LYS A 26 -2.07 -9.21 3.29
N SER A 27 -0.95 -8.55 3.54
CA SER A 27 -0.79 -7.71 4.75
C SER A 27 -1.75 -6.54 4.75
N LEU A 28 -2.12 -6.02 3.58
CA LEU A 28 -3.08 -4.91 3.46
C LEU A 28 -4.52 -5.39 3.60
N VAL A 29 -4.84 -6.56 3.04
CA VAL A 29 -6.17 -7.17 3.14
C VAL A 29 -6.45 -7.63 4.57
N ASN A 30 -5.43 -8.06 5.30
CA ASN A 30 -5.56 -8.61 6.66
C ASN A 30 -5.43 -7.57 7.77
N GLN A 31 -5.52 -6.29 7.46
CA GLN A 31 -5.53 -5.24 8.48
C GLN A 31 -6.71 -5.43 9.44
N LYS A 32 -6.49 -5.16 10.73
CA LYS A 32 -7.55 -5.21 11.75
C LYS A 32 -8.64 -4.20 11.45
N VAL A 33 -8.26 -3.01 10.99
CA VAL A 33 -9.19 -2.02 10.47
C VAL A 33 -9.01 -1.98 8.96
N LYS A 34 -10.06 -2.25 8.21
CA LYS A 34 -9.99 -2.36 6.75
C LYS A 34 -9.80 -1.01 6.09
N SER A 35 -9.09 -0.99 4.99
CA SER A 35 -8.83 0.21 4.19
C SER A 35 -9.07 -0.06 2.72
N ASN A 36 -9.25 0.99 1.94
CA ASN A 36 -9.28 0.87 0.49
C ASN A 36 -7.90 0.47 -0.01
N ILE A 37 -7.86 -0.34 -1.04
CA ILE A 37 -6.62 -0.79 -1.67
C ILE A 37 -6.76 -0.61 -3.18
N ILE A 38 -5.75 -0.05 -3.81
CA ILE A 38 -5.63 0.00 -5.27
C ILE A 38 -4.25 -0.51 -5.67
N VAL A 39 -4.13 -1.03 -6.87
CA VAL A 39 -2.85 -1.47 -7.45
C VAL A 39 -2.58 -0.63 -8.68
N CYS A 40 -1.42 0.01 -8.72
CA CYS A 40 -0.99 0.88 -9.81
C CYS A 40 0.35 0.39 -10.37
N THR A 41 0.50 0.42 -11.68
CA THR A 41 1.75 0.02 -12.32
C THR A 41 1.96 0.74 -13.65
N SER A 42 3.21 1.01 -13.99
CA SER A 42 3.62 1.43 -15.34
C SER A 42 4.29 0.28 -16.12
N THR A 43 4.37 -0.90 -15.48
CA THR A 43 4.93 -2.11 -16.10
C THR A 43 3.88 -3.23 -16.04
N PRO A 44 2.74 -3.09 -16.74
CA PRO A 44 1.68 -4.07 -16.64
C PRO A 44 2.15 -5.45 -17.10
N CYS A 45 1.79 -6.47 -16.34
CA CYS A 45 2.06 -7.84 -16.68
C CYS A 45 0.97 -8.74 -16.11
N GLU A 46 0.91 -9.96 -16.63
CA GLU A 46 -0.12 -10.92 -16.24
C GLU A 46 -0.14 -11.20 -14.74
N VAL A 47 1.05 -11.29 -14.12
CA VAL A 47 1.18 -11.58 -12.68
C VAL A 47 0.53 -10.47 -11.86
N ILE A 48 0.79 -9.19 -12.17
CA ILE A 48 0.21 -8.06 -11.44
C ILE A 48 -1.30 -8.02 -11.64
N GLU A 49 -1.73 -8.15 -12.88
CA GLU A 49 -3.16 -8.13 -13.20
C GLU A 49 -3.93 -9.25 -12.52
N ASN A 50 -3.39 -10.47 -12.56
CA ASN A 50 -4.02 -11.62 -11.92
C ASN A 50 -4.08 -11.46 -10.40
N MET A 51 -3.06 -10.84 -9.80
CA MET A 51 -3.04 -10.57 -8.37
C MET A 51 -4.15 -9.60 -7.97
N ALA A 52 -4.34 -8.53 -8.74
CA ALA A 52 -5.42 -7.59 -8.50
C ALA A 52 -6.80 -8.26 -8.63
N LYS A 53 -6.96 -9.12 -9.63
CA LYS A 53 -8.20 -9.88 -9.81
C LYS A 53 -8.46 -10.87 -8.69
N LYS A 54 -7.41 -11.56 -8.23
CA LYS A 54 -7.52 -12.55 -7.15
C LYS A 54 -8.06 -11.94 -5.85
N TYR A 55 -7.68 -10.72 -5.55
CA TYR A 55 -8.10 -10.02 -4.33
C TYR A 55 -9.19 -9.00 -4.56
N ASP A 56 -9.74 -8.94 -5.78
CA ASP A 56 -10.80 -8.01 -6.16
C ASP A 56 -10.42 -6.54 -5.87
N ILE A 57 -9.24 -6.16 -6.33
CA ILE A 57 -8.66 -4.84 -6.10
C ILE A 57 -8.67 -4.04 -7.40
N PRO A 58 -9.10 -2.77 -7.38
CA PRO A 58 -9.00 -1.89 -8.55
C PRO A 58 -7.57 -1.80 -9.08
N TYR A 59 -7.42 -1.89 -10.39
CA TYR A 59 -6.14 -1.97 -11.07
C TYR A 59 -6.02 -0.83 -12.08
N TYR A 60 -4.96 -0.04 -11.95
CA TYR A 60 -4.71 1.12 -12.80
C TYR A 60 -3.34 1.01 -13.46
N VAL A 61 -3.30 1.26 -14.76
CA VAL A 61 -2.05 1.21 -15.54
C VAL A 61 -1.70 2.61 -16.01
N ARG A 62 -0.49 3.07 -15.69
CA ARG A 62 0.05 4.31 -16.22
C ARG A 62 0.78 4.02 -17.54
N GLU A 63 0.45 4.74 -18.58
CA GLU A 63 1.18 4.67 -19.83
C GLU A 63 2.46 5.50 -19.76
N GLY A 64 3.50 5.01 -20.42
CA GLY A 64 4.78 5.69 -20.49
C GLY A 64 5.89 4.93 -19.82
N LYS A 65 7.09 5.51 -19.85
CA LYS A 65 8.28 4.91 -19.28
C LYS A 65 8.17 4.86 -17.75
N SER A 66 8.60 3.76 -17.18
CA SER A 66 8.63 3.59 -15.73
C SER A 66 9.58 4.60 -15.08
N ASP A 67 9.08 5.31 -14.07
CA ASP A 67 9.82 6.30 -13.32
C ASP A 67 9.22 6.37 -11.91
N ILE A 68 10.06 6.32 -10.88
CA ILE A 68 9.58 6.28 -9.49
C ILE A 68 8.69 7.47 -9.16
N CYS A 69 9.11 8.68 -9.52
CA CYS A 69 8.34 9.89 -9.21
C CYS A 69 7.00 9.90 -9.93
N ASP A 70 7.00 9.57 -11.22
CA ASP A 70 5.78 9.53 -12.03
C ASP A 70 4.83 8.42 -11.55
N ASP A 71 5.38 7.26 -11.19
CA ASP A 71 4.58 6.13 -10.71
C ASP A 71 3.93 6.43 -9.37
N TRP A 72 4.66 7.05 -8.45
CA TRP A 72 4.10 7.46 -7.15
C TRP A 72 3.04 8.54 -7.31
N ASN A 73 3.31 9.54 -8.14
CA ASN A 73 2.34 10.61 -8.42
C ASN A 73 1.08 10.06 -9.05
N PHE A 74 1.21 9.11 -9.96
CA PHE A 74 0.07 8.44 -10.58
C PHE A 74 -0.77 7.69 -9.52
N SER A 75 -0.11 6.95 -8.63
CA SER A 75 -0.82 6.18 -7.59
C SER A 75 -1.59 7.09 -6.65
N VAL A 76 -1.01 8.23 -6.28
CA VAL A 76 -1.70 9.24 -5.47
C VAL A 76 -2.88 9.84 -6.26
N ALA A 77 -2.69 10.13 -7.55
CA ALA A 77 -3.74 10.69 -8.40
C ALA A 77 -4.93 9.74 -8.59
N CYS A 78 -4.69 8.41 -8.55
CA CYS A 78 -5.76 7.42 -8.63
C CYS A 78 -6.54 7.26 -7.33
N THR A 79 -6.02 7.80 -6.23
CA THR A 79 -6.63 7.71 -4.91
C THR A 79 -7.77 8.73 -4.80
N LYS A 80 -8.92 8.28 -4.29
CA LYS A 80 -10.12 9.10 -4.12
C LYS A 80 -10.40 9.49 -2.69
N THR A 81 -9.54 9.09 -1.76
CA THR A 81 -9.68 9.40 -0.34
C THR A 81 -8.74 10.54 0.05
N ASN A 82 -8.98 11.13 1.21
CA ASN A 82 -8.17 12.26 1.69
C ASN A 82 -6.76 11.85 2.11
N TYR A 83 -6.58 10.58 2.49
CA TYR A 83 -5.30 10.06 2.96
C TYR A 83 -4.88 8.87 2.10
N VAL A 84 -3.60 8.78 1.84
CA VAL A 84 -3.03 7.71 1.03
C VAL A 84 -1.72 7.22 1.65
N THR A 85 -1.54 5.91 1.66
CA THR A 85 -0.24 5.29 1.91
C THR A 85 0.23 4.70 0.59
N VAL A 86 1.37 5.19 0.11
CA VAL A 86 2.03 4.58 -1.06
C VAL A 86 2.72 3.32 -0.57
N ALA A 87 2.18 2.18 -0.94
CA ALA A 87 2.67 0.89 -0.48
C ALA A 87 3.62 0.29 -1.53
N HIS A 88 4.82 -0.04 -1.09
CA HIS A 88 5.80 -0.69 -1.96
C HIS A 88 5.55 -2.20 -1.98
N GLN A 89 5.69 -2.80 -3.16
CA GLN A 89 5.31 -4.20 -3.38
C GLN A 89 6.12 -5.22 -2.59
N ASP A 90 7.26 -4.82 -2.04
CA ASP A 90 8.14 -5.70 -1.26
C ASP A 90 8.05 -5.47 0.25
N ASP A 91 7.12 -4.62 0.69
CA ASP A 91 6.89 -4.35 2.10
C ASP A 91 5.70 -5.16 2.63
N VAL A 92 5.79 -5.57 3.88
CA VAL A 92 4.70 -6.22 4.61
C VAL A 92 4.29 -5.31 5.76
N TYR A 93 3.01 -4.99 5.84
CA TYR A 93 2.49 -4.05 6.83
C TYR A 93 1.97 -4.80 8.05
N ASN A 94 2.24 -4.25 9.24
CA ASN A 94 1.68 -4.76 10.48
C ASN A 94 0.15 -4.67 10.41
N GLU A 95 -0.54 -5.65 10.99
CA GLU A 95 -2.01 -5.72 10.97
C GLU A 95 -2.69 -4.56 11.68
N HIS A 96 -1.97 -3.82 12.51
CA HIS A 96 -2.46 -2.65 13.25
C HIS A 96 -2.09 -1.31 12.60
N TYR A 97 -1.49 -1.34 11.40
CA TYR A 97 -1.02 -0.12 10.74
C TYR A 97 -2.16 0.89 10.54
N VAL A 98 -3.27 0.46 9.97
CA VAL A 98 -4.42 1.35 9.72
C VAL A 98 -5.02 1.84 11.04
N GLU A 99 -5.14 0.94 12.01
CA GLU A 99 -5.65 1.27 13.34
C GLU A 99 -4.84 2.41 13.97
N GLU A 100 -3.52 2.32 13.92
CA GLU A 100 -2.64 3.36 14.44
C GLU A 100 -2.71 4.65 13.63
N LEU A 101 -2.75 4.53 12.30
CA LEU A 101 -2.88 5.69 11.42
C LEU A 101 -4.15 6.48 11.74
N LEU A 102 -5.28 5.80 11.91
CA LEU A 102 -6.57 6.45 12.16
C LEU A 102 -6.61 7.19 13.48
N LYS A 103 -5.80 6.82 14.46
CA LYS A 103 -5.68 7.56 15.74
C LYS A 103 -5.09 8.95 15.53
N HIS A 104 -4.30 9.14 14.46
CA HIS A 104 -3.62 10.41 14.17
C HIS A 104 -4.34 11.27 13.14
N ILE A 105 -5.25 10.69 12.36
CA ILE A 105 -5.98 11.43 11.31
C ILE A 105 -6.74 12.65 11.85
N PRO A 106 -7.35 12.62 13.05
CA PRO A 106 -8.04 13.80 13.56
C PRO A 106 -7.14 14.98 13.90
N ASP A 107 -5.81 14.82 13.90
CA ASP A 107 -4.87 15.90 14.13
C ASP A 107 -4.74 16.74 12.85
N GLU A 108 -5.31 17.93 12.86
CA GLU A 108 -5.32 18.84 11.71
C GLU A 108 -3.92 19.28 11.27
N LYS A 109 -2.94 19.12 12.14
CA LYS A 109 -1.55 19.48 11.85
C LYS A 109 -0.76 18.34 11.23
N MET A 110 -1.30 17.12 11.25
CA MET A 110 -0.61 15.97 10.67
C MET A 110 -0.65 16.03 9.15
N SER A 111 0.51 16.08 8.53
CA SER A 111 0.66 15.98 7.08
C SER A 111 1.33 14.68 6.65
N ILE A 112 2.13 14.08 7.53
CA ILE A 112 2.85 12.84 7.25
C ILE A 112 2.75 11.94 8.48
N PHE A 113 2.43 10.66 8.25
CA PHE A 113 2.49 9.61 9.26
C PHE A 113 3.62 8.66 8.90
N ILE A 114 4.58 8.51 9.81
CA ILE A 114 5.72 7.60 9.62
C ILE A 114 5.66 6.54 10.70
N ALA A 115 5.55 5.29 10.28
CA ALA A 115 5.61 4.15 11.18
C ALA A 115 7.03 3.56 11.18
N ASP A 116 7.42 2.99 12.31
CA ASP A 116 8.65 2.23 12.40
C ASP A 116 8.60 0.99 11.52
N TYR A 117 9.75 0.51 11.13
CA TYR A 117 9.86 -0.70 10.33
C TYR A 117 10.91 -1.65 10.94
N LEU A 118 10.74 -2.91 10.63
CA LEU A 118 11.71 -3.96 10.95
C LEU A 118 12.12 -4.63 9.64
N PRO A 119 13.43 -4.78 9.38
CA PRO A 119 13.85 -5.50 8.18
C PRO A 119 13.46 -6.98 8.28
N LEU A 120 13.01 -7.55 7.16
CA LEU A 120 12.70 -8.97 7.04
C LEU A 120 13.90 -9.68 6.42
N LYS A 121 14.44 -10.67 7.15
CA LYS A 121 15.51 -11.53 6.66
C LYS A 121 15.00 -12.95 6.60
N GLY A 122 14.94 -13.51 5.40
CA GLY A 122 14.42 -14.86 5.21
C GLY A 122 12.97 -15.03 5.68
N GLY A 123 12.15 -13.99 5.56
CA GLY A 123 10.76 -14.00 5.98
C GLY A 123 10.54 -13.75 7.47
N LYS A 124 11.59 -13.46 8.23
CA LYS A 124 11.49 -13.18 9.67
C LYS A 124 11.84 -11.73 9.98
N ALA A 125 11.13 -11.14 10.92
CA ALA A 125 11.45 -9.79 11.38
C ALA A 125 12.84 -9.78 12.03
N GLY A 126 13.69 -8.88 11.58
CA GLY A 126 15.01 -8.67 12.14
C GLY A 126 15.00 -7.71 13.31
N LYS A 127 16.20 -7.34 13.77
CA LYS A 127 16.34 -6.32 14.79
C LYS A 127 15.93 -4.96 14.24
N ARG A 128 15.26 -4.18 15.07
CA ARG A 128 14.91 -2.81 14.77
C ARG A 128 16.19 -1.97 14.65
N ASP A 129 16.36 -1.31 13.54
CA ASP A 129 17.41 -0.33 13.33
C ASP A 129 16.95 1.01 13.91
N ILE A 130 17.71 1.47 14.87
CA ILE A 130 17.45 2.75 15.51
C ILE A 130 18.39 3.79 14.94
#